data_e521f88f4db3a6ed7d2156c625573027
#
_entry.id   e521f88f4db3a6ed7d2156c625573027
#
_cell.length_a   1.000
_cell.length_b   1.000
_cell.length_c   1.000
_cell.angle_alpha   90.00
_cell.angle_beta   90.00
_cell.angle_gamma   90.00
#
_symmetry.space_group_name_H-M   'P 1'
#
loop_
_entity.id
_entity.type
_entity.pdbx_description
1 polymer ?
#
loop_
_entity_poly.entity_id
_entity_poly.type
_entity_poly.pdbx_seq_one_letter_code
_entity_poly.pdbx_strand_id
1 'polypeptide(L)'
;MDIEVKTMKENFPKELTLDMPIDEEMEFAKIKTIFLKHKATNRLQLIPYETIIKEDVINEDVFKKMIQKEYVRRTRGMFYYDIRMEEPRFRRHLHYMRFMIYSSILLYVIFTIIFFIELL
;
A
#
# COMPACT_ATOMS: atom_id res chain seq x y z
N MET A 1 25.08 14.29 -6.69
CA MET A 1 24.11 14.15 -5.60
C MET A 1 22.74 14.69 -5.94
N ASP A 2 22.62 15.90 -6.48
CA ASP A 2 21.30 16.47 -6.81
C ASP A 2 20.56 15.69 -7.89
N ILE A 3 21.29 15.08 -8.83
CA ILE A 3 20.70 14.27 -9.91
C ILE A 3 20.07 12.97 -9.36
N GLU A 4 20.73 12.31 -8.41
CA GLU A 4 20.20 11.09 -7.80
C GLU A 4 18.95 11.36 -6.98
N VAL A 5 18.94 12.42 -6.19
CA VAL A 5 17.77 12.83 -5.39
C VAL A 5 16.60 13.19 -6.30
N LYS A 6 16.86 13.90 -7.42
CA LYS A 6 15.84 14.25 -8.39
C LYS A 6 15.26 13.03 -9.10
N THR A 7 16.12 12.07 -9.47
CA THR A 7 15.70 10.81 -10.09
C THR A 7 14.87 9.96 -9.12
N MET A 8 15.25 9.94 -7.84
CA MET A 8 14.47 9.24 -6.82
C MET A 8 13.09 9.86 -6.66
N LYS A 9 12.96 11.18 -6.64
CA LYS A 9 11.68 11.87 -6.56
C LYS A 9 10.76 11.56 -7.75
N GLU A 10 11.32 11.46 -8.95
CA GLU A 10 10.55 11.11 -10.14
C GLU A 10 9.96 9.69 -10.09
N ASN A 11 10.61 8.78 -9.36
CA ASN A 11 10.19 7.40 -9.20
C ASN A 11 9.15 7.20 -8.10
N PHE A 12 8.86 8.23 -7.30
CA PHE A 12 7.87 8.13 -6.23
C PHE A 12 6.48 8.53 -6.70
N PRO A 13 5.42 7.88 -6.15
CA PRO A 13 4.06 8.35 -6.36
C PRO A 13 3.90 9.78 -5.83
N LYS A 14 3.27 10.65 -6.62
CA LYS A 14 3.07 12.06 -6.26
C LYS A 14 2.40 12.27 -4.90
N GLU A 15 1.46 11.40 -4.56
CA GLU A 15 0.75 11.47 -3.28
C GLU A 15 1.65 11.18 -2.09
N LEU A 16 2.66 10.32 -2.27
CA LEU A 16 3.63 10.03 -1.23
C LEU A 16 4.62 11.19 -1.04
N THR A 17 5.06 11.81 -2.13
CA THR A 17 6.00 12.94 -2.06
C THR A 17 5.41 14.18 -1.40
N LEU A 18 4.10 14.36 -1.45
CA LEU A 18 3.41 15.49 -0.80
C LEU A 18 3.27 15.30 0.71
N ASP A 19 3.15 14.06 1.19
CA ASP A 19 2.85 13.76 2.58
C ASP A 19 4.06 13.30 3.39
N MET A 20 5.21 13.03 2.75
CA MET A 20 6.39 12.49 3.41
C MET A 20 7.56 13.46 3.42
N PRO A 21 8.26 13.62 4.55
CA PRO A 21 9.55 14.27 4.58
C PRO A 21 10.57 13.53 3.69
N ILE A 22 11.62 14.25 3.25
CA ILE A 22 12.65 13.69 2.38
C ILE A 22 13.32 12.44 2.98
N ASP A 23 13.54 12.43 4.29
CA ASP A 23 14.14 11.30 4.99
C ASP A 23 13.27 10.04 4.88
N GLU A 24 11.95 10.20 4.95
CA GLU A 24 11.01 9.09 4.82
C GLU A 24 10.95 8.58 3.38
N GLU A 25 11.10 9.45 2.38
CA GLU A 25 11.18 9.05 0.97
C GLU A 25 12.40 8.16 0.72
N MET A 26 13.54 8.48 1.31
CA MET A 26 14.76 7.67 1.19
C MET A 26 14.56 6.29 1.84
N GLU A 27 13.96 6.25 3.01
CA GLU A 27 13.62 4.98 3.68
C GLU A 27 12.62 4.15 2.87
N PHE A 28 11.63 4.80 2.27
CA PHE A 28 10.68 4.13 1.38
C PHE A 28 11.41 3.46 0.22
N ALA A 29 12.31 4.19 -0.46
CA ALA A 29 13.09 3.66 -1.58
C ALA A 29 13.97 2.49 -1.15
N LYS A 30 14.56 2.56 0.02
CA LYS A 30 15.38 1.50 0.61
C LYS A 30 14.57 0.23 0.85
N ILE A 31 13.40 0.35 1.45
CA ILE A 31 12.50 -0.77 1.72
C ILE A 31 12.01 -1.38 0.40
N LYS A 32 11.58 -0.55 -0.55
CA LYS A 32 11.19 -0.98 -1.89
C LYS A 32 12.30 -1.79 -2.56
N THR A 33 13.55 -1.31 -2.49
CA THR A 33 14.72 -1.97 -3.07
C THR A 33 14.92 -3.37 -2.49
N ILE A 34 14.71 -3.55 -1.18
CA ILE A 34 14.81 -4.85 -0.54
C ILE A 34 13.78 -5.84 -1.14
N PHE A 35 12.53 -5.40 -1.28
CA PHE A 35 11.49 -6.24 -1.89
C PHE A 35 11.80 -6.58 -3.36
N LEU A 36 12.29 -5.62 -4.13
CA LEU A 36 12.65 -5.85 -5.53
C LEU A 36 13.83 -6.82 -5.66
N LYS A 37 14.82 -6.73 -4.77
CA LYS A 37 15.96 -7.63 -4.74
C LYS A 37 15.52 -9.09 -4.54
N HIS A 38 14.56 -9.34 -3.69
CA HIS A 38 14.02 -10.66 -3.44
C HIS A 38 12.85 -11.03 -4.36
N LYS A 39 12.53 -10.18 -5.33
CA LYS A 39 11.41 -10.34 -6.27
C LYS A 39 10.07 -10.52 -5.57
N ALA A 40 9.94 -9.99 -4.38
CA ALA A 40 8.72 -10.09 -3.56
C ALA A 40 7.74 -8.98 -3.95
N THR A 41 7.18 -9.07 -5.16
CA THR A 41 6.29 -8.05 -5.73
C THR A 41 4.89 -8.56 -6.03
N ASN A 42 4.56 -9.78 -5.60
CA ASN A 42 3.22 -10.35 -5.78
C ASN A 42 2.91 -11.36 -4.68
N ARG A 43 1.65 -11.83 -4.65
CA ARG A 43 1.16 -12.74 -3.61
C ARG A 43 1.85 -14.11 -3.61
N LEU A 44 2.51 -14.47 -4.69
CA LEU A 44 3.19 -15.78 -4.83
C LEU A 44 4.64 -15.73 -4.35
N GLN A 45 5.21 -14.54 -4.21
CA GLN A 45 6.60 -14.34 -3.82
C GLN A 45 6.64 -13.45 -2.59
N LEU A 46 6.55 -14.06 -1.42
CA LEU A 46 6.52 -13.38 -0.13
C LEU A 46 7.86 -13.52 0.57
N ILE A 47 8.22 -12.50 1.38
CA ILE A 47 9.40 -12.58 2.25
C ILE A 47 8.97 -12.30 3.69
N PRO A 48 9.58 -12.99 4.68
CA PRO A 48 9.32 -12.71 6.09
C PRO A 48 10.00 -11.43 6.54
N TYR A 49 9.52 -10.85 7.64
CA TYR A 49 10.09 -9.63 8.20
C TYR A 49 11.58 -9.79 8.57
N GLU A 50 11.97 -10.96 9.04
CA GLU A 50 13.36 -11.26 9.38
C GLU A 50 14.30 -11.08 8.18
N THR A 51 13.87 -11.46 7.00
CA THR A 51 14.65 -11.28 5.77
C THR A 51 14.83 -9.79 5.46
N ILE A 52 13.82 -8.98 5.68
CA ILE A 52 13.88 -7.54 5.45
C ILE A 52 14.89 -6.87 6.38
N ILE A 53 14.84 -7.17 7.66
CA ILE A 53 15.75 -6.58 8.66
C ILE A 53 17.19 -7.08 8.54
N LYS A 54 17.41 -8.28 7.99
CA LYS A 54 18.75 -8.81 7.72
C LYS A 54 19.44 -8.07 6.58
N GLU A 55 18.69 -7.60 5.59
CA GLU A 55 19.26 -6.88 4.46
C GLU A 55 19.78 -5.50 4.87
N ASP A 56 19.01 -4.78 5.69
CA ASP A 56 19.40 -3.46 6.16
C ASP A 56 18.56 -3.05 7.37
N VAL A 57 19.04 -2.04 8.09
CA VAL A 57 18.27 -1.40 9.17
C VAL A 57 17.20 -0.52 8.53
N ILE A 58 15.94 -0.81 8.79
CA ILE A 58 14.81 -0.07 8.24
C ILE A 58 14.12 0.75 9.33
N ASN A 59 13.50 1.85 8.91
CA ASN A 59 12.66 2.65 9.80
C ASN A 59 11.29 1.99 9.91
N GLU A 60 10.96 1.50 11.09
CA GLU A 60 9.70 0.81 11.34
C GLU A 60 8.47 1.69 11.12
N ASP A 61 8.57 2.98 11.42
CA ASP A 61 7.46 3.91 11.23
C ASP A 61 7.13 4.07 9.74
N VAL A 62 8.15 4.17 8.89
CA VAL A 62 7.97 4.22 7.44
C VAL A 62 7.38 2.91 6.92
N PHE A 63 7.87 1.79 7.42
CA PHE A 63 7.35 0.47 7.05
C PHE A 63 5.86 0.34 7.41
N LYS A 64 5.46 0.78 8.59
CA LYS A 64 4.05 0.80 9.01
C LYS A 64 3.21 1.70 8.11
N LYS A 65 3.71 2.88 7.73
CA LYS A 65 3.03 3.78 6.79
C LYS A 65 2.84 3.12 5.42
N MET A 66 3.83 2.38 4.93
CA MET A 66 3.72 1.64 3.68
C MET A 66 2.64 0.57 3.75
N ILE A 67 2.51 -0.11 4.88
CA ILE A 67 1.43 -1.09 5.11
C ILE A 67 0.07 -0.39 5.14
N GLN A 68 -0.05 0.73 5.85
CA GLN A 68 -1.30 1.49 5.94
C GLN A 68 -1.76 2.02 4.58
N LYS A 69 -0.82 2.46 3.75
CA LYS A 69 -1.11 2.94 2.39
C LYS A 69 -1.17 1.82 1.36
N GLU A 70 -0.98 0.58 1.79
CA GLU A 70 -1.09 -0.64 0.99
C GLU A 70 -0.01 -0.79 -0.10
N TYR A 71 1.10 -0.08 0.00
CA TYR A 71 2.28 -0.35 -0.83
C TYR A 71 2.94 -1.66 -0.43
N VAL A 72 2.97 -1.97 0.86
CA VAL A 72 3.41 -3.26 1.39
C VAL A 72 2.17 -3.99 1.87
N ARG A 73 1.97 -5.21 1.39
CA ARG A 73 0.85 -6.04 1.79
C ARG A 73 1.32 -7.22 2.62
N ARG A 74 0.56 -7.54 3.64
CA ARG A 74 0.81 -8.67 4.51
C ARG A 74 -0.10 -9.83 4.14
N THR A 75 0.49 -11.01 3.96
CA THR A 75 -0.25 -12.24 3.67
C THR A 75 0.42 -13.39 4.42
N ARG A 76 -0.33 -14.09 5.27
CA ARG A 76 0.16 -15.23 6.06
C ARG A 76 1.39 -14.91 6.91
N GLY A 77 1.48 -13.70 7.45
CA GLY A 77 2.63 -13.26 8.24
C GLY A 77 3.87 -12.88 7.45
N MET A 78 3.81 -12.93 6.13
CA MET A 78 4.87 -12.52 5.23
C MET A 78 4.45 -11.29 4.43
N PHE A 79 5.40 -10.66 3.75
CA PHE A 79 5.15 -9.37 3.10
C PHE A 79 5.57 -9.41 1.62
N TYR A 80 4.90 -8.58 0.82
CA TYR A 80 5.31 -8.27 -0.54
C TYR A 80 5.02 -6.81 -0.86
N TYR A 81 5.74 -6.27 -1.83
CA TYR A 81 5.54 -4.91 -2.30
C TYR A 81 4.59 -4.92 -3.50
N ASP A 82 3.46 -4.23 -3.38
CA ASP A 82 2.49 -4.15 -4.48
C ASP A 82 2.87 -3.01 -5.43
N ILE A 83 3.59 -3.36 -6.50
CA ILE A 83 4.07 -2.40 -7.47
C ILE A 83 2.95 -1.67 -8.21
N ARG A 84 1.75 -2.26 -8.28
CA ARG A 84 0.58 -1.65 -8.92
C ARG A 84 0.14 -0.39 -8.21
N MET A 85 0.39 -0.29 -6.89
CA MET A 85 0.03 0.88 -6.10
C MET A 85 0.80 2.14 -6.50
N GLU A 86 1.88 2.02 -7.26
CA GLU A 86 2.62 3.16 -7.79
C GLU A 86 1.84 3.89 -8.89
N GLU A 87 0.90 3.21 -9.55
CA GLU A 87 0.09 3.82 -10.59
C GLU A 87 -1.12 4.55 -10.00
N PRO A 88 -1.28 5.86 -10.29
CA PRO A 88 -2.45 6.61 -9.80
C PRO A 88 -3.78 6.05 -10.29
N ARG A 89 -3.82 5.47 -11.50
CA ARG A 89 -5.03 4.86 -12.06
C ARG A 89 -5.48 3.66 -11.25
N PHE A 90 -4.54 2.82 -10.84
CA PHE A 90 -4.84 1.64 -10.02
C PHE A 90 -5.36 2.04 -8.65
N ARG A 91 -4.75 3.03 -7.99
CA ARG A 91 -5.21 3.53 -6.70
C ARG A 91 -6.62 4.09 -6.76
N ARG A 92 -6.92 4.88 -7.80
CA ARG A 92 -8.28 5.42 -8.02
C ARG A 92 -9.28 4.31 -8.26
N HIS A 93 -8.92 3.31 -9.04
CA HIS A 93 -9.75 2.15 -9.31
C HIS A 93 -10.06 1.38 -8.02
N LEU A 94 -9.07 1.16 -7.15
CA LEU A 94 -9.27 0.51 -5.85
C LEU A 94 -10.23 1.30 -4.95
N HIS A 95 -10.05 2.61 -4.87
CA HIS A 95 -10.95 3.47 -4.10
C HIS A 95 -12.37 3.42 -4.64
N TYR A 96 -12.52 3.46 -5.95
CA TYR A 96 -13.81 3.35 -6.62
C TYR A 96 -14.48 2.00 -6.33
N MET A 97 -13.75 0.90 -6.44
CA MET A 97 -14.26 -0.44 -6.15
C MET A 97 -14.69 -0.56 -4.68
N ARG A 98 -13.90 -0.05 -3.75
CA ARG A 98 -14.24 -0.03 -2.33
C ARG A 98 -15.50 0.78 -2.06
N PHE A 99 -15.58 1.95 -2.67
CA PHE A 99 -16.77 2.79 -2.56
C PHE A 99 -18.02 2.05 -3.06
N MET A 100 -17.93 1.36 -4.20
CA MET A 100 -19.03 0.59 -4.77
C MET A 100 -19.45 -0.56 -3.84
N ILE A 101 -18.48 -1.27 -3.25
CA ILE A 101 -18.76 -2.37 -2.31
C ILE A 101 -19.48 -1.83 -1.06
N TYR A 102 -18.96 -0.77 -0.44
CA TYR A 102 -19.56 -0.18 0.76
C TYR A 102 -20.95 0.38 0.48
N SER A 103 -21.15 1.03 -0.68
CA SER A 103 -22.45 1.53 -1.10
C SER A 103 -23.46 0.40 -1.29
N SER A 104 -23.03 -0.71 -1.88
CA SER A 104 -23.88 -1.89 -2.07
C SER A 104 -24.30 -2.50 -0.73
N ILE A 105 -23.38 -2.63 0.21
CA ILE A 105 -23.67 -3.13 1.56
C ILE A 105 -24.65 -2.20 2.27
N LEU A 106 -24.43 -0.89 2.19
CA LEU A 106 -25.32 0.09 2.80
C LEU A 106 -26.74 0.01 2.25
N LEU A 107 -26.87 -0.07 0.92
CA LEU A 107 -28.17 -0.25 0.28
C LEU A 107 -28.85 -1.53 0.73
N TYR A 108 -28.14 -2.63 0.81
CA TYR A 108 -28.67 -3.91 1.28
C TYR A 108 -29.21 -3.78 2.71
N VAL A 109 -28.46 -3.14 3.60
CA VAL A 109 -28.88 -2.91 4.98
C VAL A 109 -30.14 -2.06 5.03
N ILE A 110 -30.20 -0.98 4.26
CA ILE A 110 -31.36 -0.09 4.20
C ILE A 110 -32.61 -0.85 3.71
N PHE A 111 -32.49 -1.61 2.64
CA PHE A 111 -33.60 -2.42 2.12
C PHE A 111 -34.06 -3.47 3.13
N THR A 112 -33.14 -4.09 3.85
CA THR A 112 -33.47 -5.07 4.90
C THR A 112 -34.26 -4.41 6.03
N ILE A 113 -33.85 -3.23 6.47
CA ILE A 113 -34.55 -2.48 7.52
C ILE A 113 -35.96 -2.10 7.07
N ILE A 114 -36.10 -1.59 5.85
CA ILE A 114 -37.41 -1.20 5.28
C ILE A 114 -38.32 -2.42 5.19
N PHE A 115 -37.80 -3.55 4.72
CA PHE A 115 -38.56 -4.79 4.61
C PHE A 115 -39.06 -5.26 5.97
N PHE A 116 -38.21 -5.18 7.01
CA PHE A 116 -38.62 -5.54 8.37
C PHE A 116 -39.72 -4.62 8.92
N ILE A 117 -39.60 -3.31 8.66
CA ILE A 117 -40.58 -2.33 9.10
C ILE A 117 -41.94 -2.58 8.44
N GLU A 118 -41.96 -2.94 7.15
CA GLU A 118 -43.21 -3.26 6.43
C GLU A 118 -43.87 -4.55 6.91
N LEU A 119 -43.05 -5.52 7.37
CA LEU A 119 -43.58 -6.79 7.91
C LEU A 119 -44.22 -6.63 9.31
N LEU A 120 -43.77 -5.61 10.05
CA LEU A 120 -44.32 -5.30 11.37
C LEU A 120 -45.59 -4.47 11.23
#